data_84d3bee80f2fdb49c7e8660a58f5f005
#
_entry.id   84d3bee80f2fdb49c7e8660a58f5f005
#
_cell.length_a   1.000
_cell.length_b   1.000
_cell.length_c   1.000
_cell.angle_alpha   90.00
_cell.angle_beta   90.00
_cell.angle_gamma   90.00
#
_symmetry.space_group_name_H-M   'P 1'
#
loop_
_entity.id
_entity.type
_entity.pdbx_description
1 polymer ?
#
loop_
_entity_poly.entity_id
_entity_poly.type
_entity_poly.pdbx_seq_one_letter_code
_entity_poly.pdbx_strand_id
1 'polypeptide(L)'
;MKRASGLALRWLLGLFFLAAGLSKVGQPMQTLAAVYSYQIVLPDGLASAIAHTLPWVEIILGLALLSGVFMPVTLSATAALLLAFTALTAQAWWRELPIDCGCLDLSAWHPSLAALTTPGGATLRNLFLLGLTALLAWLVRSSRAGTTKQI
;
A
#
# COMPACT_ATOMS: atom_id res chain seq x y z
N MET A 1 -24.08 -10.99 5.17
CA MET A 1 -23.09 -10.23 5.93
C MET A 1 -21.66 -10.37 5.37
N LYS A 2 -21.11 -11.58 5.16
CA LYS A 2 -19.71 -11.76 4.65
C LYS A 2 -19.40 -11.08 3.29
N ARG A 3 -20.37 -11.01 2.38
CA ARG A 3 -20.20 -10.37 1.07
C ARG A 3 -20.10 -8.85 1.18
N ALA A 4 -20.90 -8.22 2.05
CA ALA A 4 -20.87 -6.78 2.26
C ALA A 4 -19.56 -6.33 2.93
N SER A 5 -19.08 -7.09 3.95
CA SER A 5 -17.79 -6.81 4.60
C SER A 5 -16.61 -6.94 3.64
N GLY A 6 -16.61 -7.96 2.77
CA GLY A 6 -15.58 -8.12 1.76
C GLY A 6 -15.58 -7.00 0.72
N LEU A 7 -16.76 -6.50 0.35
CA LEU A 7 -16.89 -5.37 -0.57
C LEU A 7 -16.37 -4.07 0.07
N ALA A 8 -16.74 -3.80 1.32
CA ALA A 8 -16.27 -2.62 2.04
C ALA A 8 -14.74 -2.60 2.21
N LEU A 9 -14.14 -3.75 2.56
CA LEU A 9 -12.67 -3.89 2.66
C LEU A 9 -11.97 -3.65 1.32
N ARG A 10 -12.53 -4.18 0.23
CA ARG A 10 -12.02 -3.93 -1.12
C ARG A 10 -12.01 -2.45 -1.48
N TRP A 11 -13.13 -1.77 -1.24
CA TRP A 11 -13.25 -0.35 -1.52
C TRP A 11 -12.27 0.47 -0.68
N LEU A 12 -12.13 0.16 0.60
CA LEU A 12 -11.21 0.85 1.50
C LEU A 12 -9.76 0.70 1.02
N LEU A 13 -9.30 -0.53 0.77
CA LEU A 13 -7.95 -0.79 0.26
C LEU A 13 -7.75 -0.19 -1.14
N GLY A 14 -8.71 -0.35 -2.04
CA GLY A 14 -8.64 0.16 -3.40
C GLY A 14 -8.55 1.68 -3.46
N LEU A 15 -9.37 2.37 -2.69
CA LEU A 15 -9.34 3.83 -2.60
C LEU A 15 -8.03 4.33 -1.97
N PHE A 16 -7.52 3.64 -0.95
CA PHE A 16 -6.24 3.98 -0.34
C PHE A 16 -5.09 3.91 -1.36
N PHE A 17 -4.97 2.80 -2.10
CA PHE A 17 -3.93 2.64 -3.12
C PHE A 17 -4.09 3.62 -4.29
N LEU A 18 -5.32 3.86 -4.71
CA LEU A 18 -5.60 4.83 -5.77
C LEU A 18 -5.19 6.26 -5.33
N ALA A 19 -5.57 6.67 -4.13
CA ALA A 19 -5.19 7.97 -3.59
C ALA A 19 -3.66 8.10 -3.43
N ALA A 20 -2.98 7.05 -2.91
CA ALA A 20 -1.53 7.02 -2.77
C ALA A 20 -0.80 7.13 -4.12
N GLY A 21 -1.27 6.41 -5.14
CA GLY A 21 -0.69 6.48 -6.49
C GLY A 21 -0.94 7.83 -7.16
N LEU A 22 -2.18 8.34 -7.11
CA LEU A 22 -2.53 9.63 -7.72
C LEU A 22 -1.77 10.80 -7.09
N SER A 23 -1.54 10.79 -5.78
CA SER A 23 -0.76 11.84 -5.11
C SER A 23 0.70 11.92 -5.59
N LYS A 24 1.26 10.81 -6.08
CA LYS A 24 2.66 10.73 -6.52
C LYS A 24 2.87 10.96 -8.02
N VAL A 25 1.87 10.66 -8.85
CA VAL A 25 1.99 10.78 -10.33
C VAL A 25 2.41 12.19 -10.76
N GLY A 26 1.90 13.22 -10.11
CA GLY A 26 2.25 14.61 -10.40
C GLY A 26 3.60 15.07 -9.84
N GLN A 27 4.27 14.24 -9.03
CA GLN A 27 5.44 14.64 -8.25
C GLN A 27 6.56 13.58 -8.25
N PRO A 28 7.07 13.18 -9.43
CA PRO A 28 8.07 12.11 -9.53
C PRO A 28 9.38 12.44 -8.80
N MET A 29 9.76 13.71 -8.75
CA MET A 29 10.97 14.15 -8.05
C MET A 29 10.84 14.01 -6.54
N GLN A 30 9.67 14.23 -5.97
CA GLN A 30 9.43 13.99 -4.53
C GLN A 30 9.46 12.50 -4.21
N THR A 31 8.88 11.66 -5.08
CA THR A 31 8.95 10.21 -4.93
C THR A 31 10.40 9.71 -5.01
N LEU A 32 11.21 10.26 -5.90
CA LEU A 32 12.62 9.94 -6.01
C LEU A 32 13.40 10.39 -4.75
N ALA A 33 13.15 11.59 -4.26
CA ALA A 33 13.72 12.08 -3.01
C ALA A 33 13.36 11.19 -1.82
N ALA A 34 12.10 10.72 -1.75
CA ALA A 34 11.66 9.76 -0.75
C ALA A 34 12.42 8.43 -0.85
N VAL A 35 12.66 7.90 -2.06
CA VAL A 35 13.46 6.67 -2.25
C VAL A 35 14.89 6.86 -1.72
N TYR A 36 15.54 7.97 -2.02
CA TYR A 36 16.90 8.25 -1.52
C TYR A 36 16.94 8.48 -0.01
N SER A 37 15.88 9.05 0.58
CA SER A 37 15.84 9.33 2.02
C SER A 37 15.89 8.06 2.89
N TYR A 38 15.49 6.90 2.35
CA TYR A 38 15.65 5.60 3.02
C TYR A 38 17.12 5.14 3.13
N GLN A 39 18.06 5.84 2.50
CA GLN A 39 19.50 5.55 2.54
C GLN A 39 19.83 4.09 2.18
N ILE A 40 19.13 3.54 1.21
CA ILE A 40 19.40 2.23 0.65
C ILE A 40 20.36 2.43 -0.52
N VAL A 41 21.42 1.61 -0.57
CA VAL A 41 22.36 1.63 -1.69
C VAL A 41 21.68 1.02 -2.92
N LEU A 42 21.11 1.88 -3.76
CA LEU A 42 20.52 1.52 -5.03
C LEU A 42 21.25 2.22 -6.17
N PRO A 43 21.47 1.55 -7.31
CA PRO A 43 21.92 2.24 -8.52
C PRO A 43 20.93 3.34 -8.92
N ASP A 44 21.42 4.51 -9.36
CA ASP A 44 20.57 5.67 -9.68
C ASP A 44 19.48 5.34 -10.72
N GLY A 45 19.82 4.53 -11.71
CA GLY A 45 18.85 4.07 -12.70
C GLY A 45 17.70 3.26 -12.10
N LEU A 46 17.97 2.43 -11.09
CA LEU A 46 16.94 1.64 -10.41
C LEU A 46 16.09 2.51 -9.48
N ALA A 47 16.69 3.43 -8.75
CA ALA A 47 15.95 4.37 -7.90
C ALA A 47 14.99 5.23 -8.75
N SER A 48 15.45 5.74 -9.89
CA SER A 48 14.63 6.49 -10.82
C SER A 48 13.50 5.63 -11.43
N ALA A 49 13.79 4.40 -11.84
CA ALA A 49 12.78 3.49 -12.36
C ALA A 49 11.69 3.20 -11.31
N ILE A 50 12.05 2.93 -10.06
CA ILE A 50 11.10 2.73 -8.96
C ILE A 50 10.24 3.99 -8.77
N ALA A 51 10.85 5.17 -8.71
CA ALA A 51 10.13 6.42 -8.49
C ALA A 51 9.09 6.70 -9.57
N HIS A 52 9.36 6.33 -10.82
CA HIS A 52 8.42 6.54 -11.92
C HIS A 52 7.37 5.43 -12.06
N THR A 53 7.72 4.18 -11.77
CA THR A 53 6.81 3.03 -11.97
C THR A 53 5.90 2.78 -10.77
N LEU A 54 6.37 3.03 -9.55
CA LEU A 54 5.66 2.77 -8.31
C LEU A 54 4.25 3.40 -8.25
N PRO A 55 4.06 4.69 -8.60
CA PRO A 55 2.74 5.31 -8.58
C PRO A 55 1.74 4.60 -9.52
N TRP A 56 2.20 4.16 -10.67
CA TRP A 56 1.36 3.42 -11.62
C TRP A 56 0.97 2.04 -11.11
N VAL A 57 1.89 1.34 -10.45
CA VAL A 57 1.59 0.06 -9.79
C VAL A 57 0.52 0.26 -8.69
N GLU A 58 0.64 1.30 -7.88
CA GLU A 58 -0.36 1.64 -6.85
C GLU A 58 -1.74 1.91 -7.47
N ILE A 59 -1.81 2.69 -8.55
CA ILE A 59 -3.06 2.99 -9.26
C ILE A 59 -3.68 1.71 -9.84
N ILE A 60 -2.89 0.88 -10.53
CA ILE A 60 -3.37 -0.37 -11.13
C ILE A 60 -3.90 -1.31 -10.04
N LEU A 61 -3.19 -1.47 -8.92
CA LEU A 61 -3.64 -2.29 -7.80
C LEU A 61 -4.92 -1.72 -7.17
N GLY A 62 -5.01 -0.40 -7.01
CA GLY A 62 -6.21 0.27 -6.52
C GLY A 62 -7.42 -0.01 -7.41
N LEU A 63 -7.29 0.16 -8.72
CA LEU A 63 -8.35 -0.12 -9.69
C LEU A 63 -8.70 -1.62 -9.74
N ALA A 64 -7.71 -2.52 -9.68
CA ALA A 64 -7.93 -3.95 -9.65
C ALA A 64 -8.68 -4.40 -8.38
N LEU A 65 -8.38 -3.80 -7.22
CA LEU A 65 -9.12 -4.01 -5.98
C LEU A 65 -10.57 -3.52 -6.12
N LEU A 66 -10.79 -2.32 -6.65
CA LEU A 66 -12.13 -1.74 -6.83
C LEU A 66 -12.97 -2.55 -7.81
N SER A 67 -12.41 -2.98 -8.93
CA SER A 67 -13.12 -3.80 -9.93
C SER A 67 -13.31 -5.25 -9.48
N GLY A 68 -12.43 -5.77 -8.60
CA GLY A 68 -12.45 -7.17 -8.15
C GLY A 68 -11.93 -8.16 -9.18
N VAL A 69 -11.21 -7.68 -10.17
CA VAL A 69 -10.62 -8.52 -11.22
C VAL A 69 -9.40 -9.26 -10.66
N PHE A 70 -9.25 -10.54 -11.03
CA PHE A 70 -8.12 -11.39 -10.62
C PHE A 70 -7.77 -11.31 -9.13
N MET A 71 -8.79 -11.34 -8.24
CA MET A 71 -8.64 -11.15 -6.79
C MET A 71 -7.45 -11.88 -6.14
N PRO A 72 -7.15 -13.17 -6.44
CA PRO A 72 -5.99 -13.84 -5.82
C PRO A 72 -4.66 -13.16 -6.17
N VAL A 73 -4.48 -12.80 -7.44
CA VAL A 73 -3.25 -12.15 -7.92
C VAL A 73 -3.16 -10.73 -7.36
N THR A 74 -4.26 -9.98 -7.41
CA THR A 74 -4.34 -8.62 -6.89
C THR A 74 -4.01 -8.58 -5.40
N LEU A 75 -4.58 -9.49 -4.60
CA LEU A 75 -4.32 -9.55 -3.15
C LEU A 75 -2.87 -9.95 -2.85
N SER A 76 -2.28 -10.89 -3.61
CA SER A 76 -0.88 -11.26 -3.42
C SER A 76 0.07 -10.11 -3.78
N ALA A 77 -0.20 -9.41 -4.89
CA ALA A 77 0.60 -8.24 -5.28
C ALA A 77 0.47 -7.08 -4.27
N THR A 78 -0.75 -6.82 -3.78
CA THR A 78 -1.01 -5.83 -2.72
C THR A 78 -0.25 -6.19 -1.44
N ALA A 79 -0.29 -7.46 -1.01
CA ALA A 79 0.43 -7.93 0.17
C ALA A 79 1.95 -7.80 -0.02
N ALA A 80 2.48 -8.18 -1.17
CA ALA A 80 3.90 -8.04 -1.47
C ALA A 80 4.36 -6.57 -1.43
N LEU A 81 3.60 -5.66 -2.02
CA LEU A 81 3.90 -4.23 -1.99
C LEU A 81 3.85 -3.66 -0.57
N LEU A 82 2.82 -4.01 0.20
CA LEU A 82 2.70 -3.59 1.61
C LEU A 82 3.83 -4.16 2.47
N LEU A 83 4.26 -5.41 2.24
CA LEU A 83 5.41 -5.99 2.93
C LEU A 83 6.70 -5.24 2.61
N ALA A 84 6.94 -4.92 1.33
CA ALA A 84 8.10 -4.11 0.94
C ALA A 84 8.09 -2.73 1.64
N PHE A 85 6.95 -2.03 1.61
CA PHE A 85 6.83 -0.74 2.32
C PHE A 85 6.99 -0.89 3.83
N THR A 86 6.43 -1.94 4.43
CA THR A 86 6.59 -2.20 5.87
C THR A 86 8.05 -2.41 6.23
N ALA A 87 8.79 -3.19 5.44
CA ALA A 87 10.21 -3.43 5.65
C ALA A 87 11.02 -2.13 5.56
N LEU A 88 10.74 -1.29 4.54
CA LEU A 88 11.40 -0.01 4.35
C LEU A 88 11.13 0.96 5.50
N THR A 89 9.88 1.13 5.89
CA THR A 89 9.49 2.03 6.97
C THR A 89 9.96 1.53 8.33
N ALA A 90 9.95 0.22 8.58
CA ALA A 90 10.47 -0.38 9.81
C ALA A 90 11.99 -0.20 9.91
N GLN A 91 12.74 -0.37 8.81
CA GLN A 91 14.17 -0.10 8.76
C GLN A 91 14.46 1.38 9.05
N ALA A 92 13.71 2.29 8.44
CA ALA A 92 13.85 3.72 8.68
C ALA A 92 13.54 4.10 10.14
N TRP A 93 12.52 3.49 10.72
CA TRP A 93 12.17 3.67 12.13
C TRP A 93 13.28 3.16 13.07
N TRP A 94 13.81 1.96 12.79
CA TRP A 94 14.91 1.39 13.57
C TRP A 94 16.20 2.26 13.53
N ARG A 95 16.44 2.91 12.38
CA ARG A 95 17.59 3.79 12.17
C ARG A 95 17.34 5.24 12.60
N GLU A 96 16.16 5.53 13.17
CA GLU A 96 15.75 6.87 13.60
C GLU A 96 15.91 7.93 12.50
N LEU A 97 15.65 7.53 11.23
CA LEU A 97 15.78 8.46 10.12
C LEU A 97 14.67 9.53 10.19
N PRO A 98 15.02 10.83 10.14
CA PRO A 98 14.06 11.92 10.15
C PRO A 98 13.43 12.10 8.77
N ILE A 99 12.66 11.13 8.32
CA ILE A 99 12.04 11.11 6.98
C ILE A 99 10.53 11.00 7.08
N ASP A 100 9.85 11.61 6.10
CA ASP A 100 8.46 11.29 5.81
C ASP A 100 8.40 10.05 4.91
N CYS A 101 7.48 9.13 5.20
CA CYS A 101 7.42 7.85 4.47
C CYS A 101 7.06 8.01 2.98
N GLY A 102 6.67 9.20 2.52
CA GLY A 102 6.35 9.50 1.13
C GLY A 102 5.16 8.72 0.54
N CYS A 103 4.47 7.89 1.35
CA CYS A 103 3.36 7.08 0.86
C CYS A 103 2.07 7.88 0.62
N LEU A 104 1.77 8.80 1.51
CA LEU A 104 0.64 9.72 1.42
C LEU A 104 0.94 10.90 2.34
N ASP A 105 0.93 12.10 1.79
CA ASP A 105 1.09 13.32 2.60
C ASP A 105 -0.24 13.67 3.27
N LEU A 106 -0.46 13.06 4.43
CA LEU A 106 -1.65 13.32 5.25
C LEU A 106 -1.54 14.62 6.04
N SER A 107 -0.33 15.17 6.19
CA SER A 107 -0.10 16.43 6.90
C SER A 107 -0.73 17.60 6.18
N ALA A 108 -0.80 17.56 4.83
CA ALA A 108 -1.48 18.53 4.01
C ALA A 108 -3.00 18.60 4.25
N TRP A 109 -3.60 17.52 4.79
CA TRP A 109 -5.04 17.44 5.06
C TRP A 109 -5.38 17.86 6.49
N HIS A 110 -4.58 17.45 7.46
CA HIS A 110 -4.75 17.85 8.85
C HIS A 110 -3.47 17.66 9.67
N PRO A 111 -3.05 18.61 10.53
CA PRO A 111 -1.82 18.51 11.33
C PRO A 111 -1.77 17.28 12.25
N SER A 112 -2.91 16.84 12.78
CA SER A 112 -3.00 15.66 13.65
C SER A 112 -2.64 14.36 12.92
N LEU A 113 -2.69 14.33 11.58
CA LEU A 113 -2.35 13.16 10.78
C LEU A 113 -0.86 13.07 10.45
N ALA A 114 -0.09 14.10 10.78
CA ALA A 114 1.37 14.12 10.58
C ALA A 114 2.07 12.95 11.28
N ALA A 115 1.56 12.50 12.43
CA ALA A 115 2.09 11.34 13.12
C ALA A 115 2.03 10.04 12.30
N LEU A 116 1.10 9.93 11.35
CA LEU A 116 0.97 8.77 10.45
C LEU A 116 1.94 8.81 9.26
N THR A 117 2.62 9.94 9.04
CA THR A 117 3.65 10.08 8.00
C THR A 117 5.06 9.79 8.53
N THR A 118 5.24 9.77 9.85
CA THR A 118 6.50 9.35 10.48
C THR A 118 6.81 7.88 10.15
N PRO A 119 8.09 7.44 10.15
CA PRO A 119 8.45 6.05 9.86
C PRO A 119 7.71 5.03 10.76
N GLY A 120 7.58 5.32 12.06
CA GLY A 120 6.84 4.48 13.00
C GLY A 120 5.34 4.44 12.71
N GLY A 121 4.71 5.60 12.50
CA GLY A 121 3.30 5.69 12.14
C GLY A 121 2.97 5.01 10.82
N ALA A 122 3.85 5.16 9.83
CA ALA A 122 3.74 4.50 8.53
C ALA A 122 3.85 2.97 8.65
N THR A 123 4.77 2.48 9.49
CA THR A 123 4.92 1.05 9.76
C THR A 123 3.64 0.46 10.37
N LEU A 124 3.09 1.10 11.40
CA LEU A 124 1.83 0.67 12.02
C LEU A 124 0.66 0.69 11.04
N ARG A 125 0.53 1.74 10.24
CA ARG A 125 -0.49 1.85 9.19
C ARG A 125 -0.36 0.73 8.16
N ASN A 126 0.86 0.46 7.68
CA ASN A 126 1.10 -0.59 6.70
C ASN A 126 0.81 -1.99 7.27
N LEU A 127 1.15 -2.26 8.54
CA LEU A 127 0.79 -3.50 9.23
C LEU A 127 -0.73 -3.65 9.35
N PHE A 128 -1.44 -2.57 9.65
CA PHE A 128 -2.91 -2.57 9.69
C PHE A 128 -3.51 -2.89 8.32
N LEU A 129 -3.04 -2.25 7.24
CA LEU A 129 -3.48 -2.52 5.87
C LEU A 129 -3.15 -3.96 5.45
N LEU A 130 -2.03 -4.51 5.90
CA LEU A 130 -1.64 -5.89 5.67
C LEU A 130 -2.61 -6.86 6.35
N GLY A 131 -3.00 -6.58 7.58
CA GLY A 131 -4.05 -7.31 8.30
C GLY A 131 -5.40 -7.29 7.57
N LEU A 132 -5.81 -6.12 7.07
CA LEU A 132 -7.03 -6.00 6.26
C LEU A 132 -6.94 -6.79 4.95
N THR A 133 -5.78 -6.79 4.29
CA THR A 133 -5.53 -7.57 3.07
C THR A 133 -5.61 -9.07 3.35
N ALA A 134 -5.03 -9.54 4.46
CA ALA A 134 -5.10 -10.94 4.90
C ALA A 134 -6.55 -11.36 5.22
N LEU A 135 -7.30 -10.49 5.92
CA LEU A 135 -8.70 -10.72 6.22
C LEU A 135 -9.54 -10.82 4.93
N LEU A 136 -9.33 -9.93 3.98
CA LEU A 136 -10.00 -9.95 2.69
C LEU A 136 -9.66 -11.23 1.91
N ALA A 137 -8.39 -11.65 1.91
CA ALA A 137 -7.96 -12.90 1.27
C ALA A 137 -8.65 -14.12 1.90
N TRP A 138 -8.77 -14.14 3.22
CA TRP A 138 -9.49 -15.20 3.94
C TRP A 138 -10.98 -15.23 3.58
N LEU A 139 -11.64 -14.07 3.53
CA LEU A 139 -13.05 -13.95 3.16
C LEU A 139 -13.30 -14.44 1.73
N VAL A 140 -12.43 -14.08 0.79
CA VAL A 140 -12.52 -14.51 -0.62
C VAL A 140 -12.35 -16.03 -0.75
N ARG A 141 -11.37 -16.61 -0.02
CA ARG A 141 -11.14 -18.06 -0.01
C ARG A 141 -12.31 -18.82 0.62
N SER A 142 -12.84 -18.36 1.74
CA SER A 142 -13.96 -19.02 2.44
C SER A 142 -15.24 -18.97 1.62
N SER A 143 -15.46 -17.93 0.83
CA SER A 143 -16.62 -17.84 -0.08
C SER A 143 -16.54 -18.84 -1.23
N ARG A 144 -15.35 -19.12 -1.76
CA ARG A 144 -15.13 -20.11 -2.83
C ARG A 144 -15.29 -21.55 -2.33
N ALA A 145 -14.78 -21.86 -1.12
CA ALA A 145 -14.90 -23.19 -0.54
C ALA A 145 -16.37 -23.60 -0.24
N GLY A 146 -17.24 -22.65 0.04
CA GLY A 146 -18.67 -22.90 0.27
C GLY A 146 -19.45 -23.28 -0.99
N THR A 147 -19.02 -22.82 -2.16
CA THR A 147 -19.69 -23.09 -3.45
C THR A 147 -19.37 -24.48 -3.98
N THR A 148 -18.18 -25.02 -3.67
CA THR A 148 -17.74 -26.35 -4.15
C THR A 148 -18.41 -27.52 -3.38
N LYS A 149 -19.03 -27.27 -2.23
CA LYS A 149 -19.71 -28.31 -1.44
C LYS A 149 -21.20 -28.52 -1.80
N GLN A 150 -21.73 -27.79 -2.78
CA GLN A 150 -23.14 -27.88 -3.19
C GLN A 150 -23.33 -28.54 -4.58
N ILE A 151 -22.31 -29.16 -5.14
CA ILE A 151 -22.36 -30.01 -6.32
C ILE A 151 -22.01 -31.44 -5.86
#